data_42c9ff163a3d43600afc917d7259ce54
#
_entry.id   42c9ff163a3d43600afc917d7259ce54
#
_cell.length_a   1.000
_cell.length_b   1.000
_cell.length_c   1.000
_cell.angle_alpha   90.00
_cell.angle_beta   90.00
_cell.angle_gamma   90.00
#
_symmetry.space_group_name_H-M   'P 1'
#
loop_
_entity.id
_entity.type
_entity.pdbx_description
1 polymer ?
#
loop_
_entity_poly.entity_id
_entity_poly.type
_entity_poly.pdbx_seq_one_letter_code
_entity_poly.pdbx_strand_id
1 'polypeptide(L)'
;MNDIELNQLFTDVYELIDIYNEFNPIKDNGSFNLDAIRPCFHQMIDYIVTDPNEVAALKDWLDNTDFWVAPASTRFHGNFKCGLSLHTLMVTKQALTFAKPVLENFFTSPNGESYNLTAKDIFISCLAHDFCKTNFYGVEYRNTKDINGNWIKMPFYKTRNDKRNLGHGNESVLMLLQIIPSYINNRMVLEAISRHMGFSDLSDSEKFNYSNFLQNPLVVLLQLADETAAQWFNC
;
A
#
# COMPACT_ATOMS: atom_id res chain seq x y z
N MET A 1 -19.77 10.13 -11.58
CA MET A 1 -18.61 10.31 -12.48
C MET A 1 -19.10 10.26 -13.92
N ASN A 2 -18.69 11.17 -14.78
CA ASN A 2 -19.06 11.16 -16.19
C ASN A 2 -18.06 10.31 -17.02
N ASP A 3 -18.40 10.00 -18.30
CA ASP A 3 -17.59 9.14 -19.16
C ASP A 3 -16.16 9.67 -19.41
N ILE A 4 -15.98 11.00 -19.42
CA ILE A 4 -14.68 11.63 -19.62
C ILE A 4 -13.79 11.40 -18.40
N GLU A 5 -14.33 11.60 -17.20
CA GLU A 5 -13.63 11.37 -15.93
C GLU A 5 -13.26 9.89 -15.76
N LEU A 6 -14.16 8.98 -16.12
CA LEU A 6 -13.92 7.54 -16.06
C LEU A 6 -12.84 7.11 -17.05
N ASN A 7 -12.86 7.64 -18.27
CA ASN A 7 -11.82 7.37 -19.26
C ASN A 7 -10.46 7.90 -18.81
N GLN A 8 -10.40 9.10 -18.21
CA GLN A 8 -9.15 9.64 -17.68
C GLN A 8 -8.59 8.78 -16.55
N LEU A 9 -9.45 8.35 -15.60
CA LEU A 9 -9.07 7.46 -14.53
C LEU A 9 -8.38 6.19 -15.07
N PHE A 10 -9.00 5.52 -16.05
CA PHE A 10 -8.41 4.29 -16.60
C PHE A 10 -7.18 4.55 -17.47
N THR A 11 -7.09 5.70 -18.15
CA THR A 11 -5.86 6.09 -18.86
C THR A 11 -4.70 6.20 -17.86
N ASP A 12 -4.90 6.94 -16.76
CA ASP A 12 -3.86 7.10 -15.75
C ASP A 12 -3.51 5.77 -15.04
N VAL A 13 -4.50 4.89 -14.83
CA VAL A 13 -4.26 3.54 -14.30
C VAL A 13 -3.35 2.73 -15.24
N TYR A 14 -3.58 2.76 -16.55
CA TYR A 14 -2.75 2.04 -17.51
C TYR A 14 -1.33 2.61 -17.60
N GLU A 15 -1.17 3.93 -17.56
CA GLU A 15 0.16 4.56 -17.52
C GLU A 15 0.95 4.14 -16.27
N LEU A 16 0.29 4.06 -15.10
CA LEU A 16 0.94 3.56 -13.88
C LEU A 16 1.33 2.07 -14.00
N ILE A 17 0.53 1.26 -14.70
CA ILE A 17 0.87 -0.15 -15.00
C ILE A 17 2.07 -0.21 -15.94
N ASP A 18 2.14 0.66 -16.94
CA ASP A 18 3.24 0.70 -17.90
C ASP A 18 4.54 1.13 -17.20
N ILE A 19 4.50 2.12 -16.30
CA ILE A 19 5.63 2.46 -15.43
C ILE A 19 6.08 1.23 -14.61
N TYR A 20 5.14 0.51 -13.97
CA TYR A 20 5.50 -0.71 -13.23
C TYR A 20 6.20 -1.74 -14.12
N ASN A 21 5.68 -1.98 -15.31
CA ASN A 21 6.22 -2.97 -16.26
C ASN A 21 7.61 -2.57 -16.77
N GLU A 22 7.88 -1.28 -16.96
CA GLU A 22 9.19 -0.78 -17.38
C GLU A 22 10.29 -1.13 -16.38
N PHE A 23 10.02 -0.99 -15.09
CA PHE A 23 10.98 -1.34 -14.03
C PHE A 23 11.08 -2.83 -13.74
N ASN A 24 10.07 -3.63 -14.10
CA ASN A 24 10.03 -5.08 -13.94
C ASN A 24 10.56 -5.55 -12.56
N PRO A 25 9.93 -5.16 -11.45
CA PRO A 25 10.41 -5.47 -10.10
C PRO A 25 10.31 -6.96 -9.75
N ILE A 26 9.52 -7.74 -10.50
CA ILE A 26 9.49 -9.20 -10.44
C ILE A 26 10.06 -9.75 -11.74
N LYS A 27 11.16 -10.51 -11.64
CA LYS A 27 11.78 -11.14 -12.79
C LYS A 27 11.01 -12.39 -13.24
N ASP A 28 11.21 -12.82 -14.47
CA ASP A 28 10.53 -13.99 -15.07
C ASP A 28 10.73 -15.29 -14.26
N ASN A 29 11.83 -15.41 -13.53
CA ASN A 29 12.09 -16.54 -12.64
C ASN A 29 11.42 -16.42 -11.25
N GLY A 30 10.58 -15.40 -11.03
CA GLY A 30 9.89 -15.14 -9.77
C GLY A 30 10.75 -14.47 -8.70
N SER A 31 12.02 -14.13 -8.97
CA SER A 31 12.84 -13.37 -8.03
C SER A 31 12.55 -11.89 -8.12
N PHE A 32 12.78 -11.17 -7.01
CA PHE A 32 12.53 -9.73 -6.93
C PHE A 32 13.75 -8.91 -7.35
N ASN A 33 13.51 -7.83 -8.09
CA ASN A 33 14.48 -6.80 -8.38
C ASN A 33 14.30 -5.63 -7.39
N LEU A 34 14.89 -5.76 -6.20
CA LEU A 34 14.70 -4.80 -5.12
C LEU A 34 15.23 -3.39 -5.48
N ASP A 35 16.25 -3.31 -6.34
CA ASP A 35 16.83 -2.03 -6.78
C ASP A 35 15.88 -1.25 -7.71
N ALA A 36 14.90 -1.93 -8.32
CA ALA A 36 13.91 -1.31 -9.19
C ALA A 36 12.73 -0.66 -8.42
N ILE A 37 12.53 -1.03 -7.15
CA ILE A 37 11.34 -0.62 -6.38
C ILE A 37 11.31 0.89 -6.18
N ARG A 38 12.40 1.46 -5.64
CA ARG A 38 12.48 2.90 -5.34
C ARG A 38 12.32 3.77 -6.60
N PRO A 39 13.07 3.56 -7.69
CA PRO A 39 12.88 4.36 -8.90
C PRO A 39 11.49 4.19 -9.51
N CYS A 40 10.89 3.00 -9.47
CA CYS A 40 9.52 2.78 -9.92
C CYS A 40 8.52 3.65 -9.14
N PHE A 41 8.57 3.66 -7.81
CA PHE A 41 7.71 4.54 -7.01
C PHE A 41 7.95 6.02 -7.28
N HIS A 42 9.21 6.43 -7.41
CA HIS A 42 9.53 7.83 -7.71
C HIS A 42 8.95 8.28 -9.05
N GLN A 43 8.99 7.43 -10.07
CA GLN A 43 8.40 7.74 -11.38
C GLN A 43 6.87 7.75 -11.32
N MET A 44 6.24 6.81 -10.59
CA MET A 44 4.80 6.84 -10.36
C MET A 44 4.36 8.11 -9.63
N ILE A 45 5.09 8.53 -8.59
CA ILE A 45 4.81 9.78 -7.86
C ILE A 45 4.91 10.99 -8.81
N ASP A 46 5.99 11.07 -9.61
CA ASP A 46 6.18 12.16 -10.57
C ASP A 46 5.07 12.22 -11.62
N TYR A 47 4.54 11.08 -12.03
CA TYR A 47 3.47 11.00 -13.00
C TYR A 47 2.12 11.45 -12.43
N ILE A 48 1.72 10.89 -11.28
CA ILE A 48 0.33 11.00 -10.82
C ILE A 48 0.08 12.15 -9.82
N VAL A 49 1.13 12.63 -9.13
CA VAL A 49 1.01 13.71 -8.15
C VAL A 49 1.40 15.02 -8.83
N THR A 50 0.42 15.88 -9.04
CA THR A 50 0.59 17.12 -9.82
C THR A 50 1.12 18.30 -9.02
N ASP A 51 0.94 18.32 -7.69
CA ASP A 51 1.48 19.36 -6.81
C ASP A 51 2.97 19.08 -6.49
N PRO A 52 3.90 19.97 -6.92
CA PRO A 52 5.32 19.76 -6.68
C PRO A 52 5.70 19.71 -5.17
N ASN A 53 4.93 20.37 -4.30
CA ASN A 53 5.17 20.32 -2.86
C ASN A 53 4.79 18.95 -2.29
N GLU A 54 3.67 18.36 -2.76
CA GLU A 54 3.26 17.01 -2.37
C GLU A 54 4.27 15.96 -2.91
N VAL A 55 4.74 16.11 -4.15
CA VAL A 55 5.80 15.26 -4.72
C VAL A 55 7.07 15.31 -3.86
N ALA A 56 7.54 16.51 -3.53
CA ALA A 56 8.72 16.69 -2.71
C ALA A 56 8.53 16.10 -1.31
N ALA A 57 7.41 16.37 -0.65
CA ALA A 57 7.10 15.88 0.68
C ALA A 57 7.05 14.34 0.74
N LEU A 58 6.39 13.69 -0.24
CA LEU A 58 6.33 12.22 -0.32
C LEU A 58 7.71 11.61 -0.49
N LYS A 59 8.48 12.09 -1.47
CA LYS A 59 9.81 11.55 -1.75
C LYS A 59 10.76 11.77 -0.59
N ASP A 60 10.77 12.98 -0.01
CA ASP A 60 11.61 13.30 1.14
C ASP A 60 11.27 12.39 2.33
N TRP A 61 9.99 12.19 2.63
CA TRP A 61 9.59 11.31 3.72
C TRP A 61 9.98 9.85 3.46
N LEU A 62 9.72 9.31 2.27
CA LEU A 62 10.10 7.95 1.89
C LEU A 62 11.62 7.75 1.99
N ASP A 63 12.41 8.74 1.57
CA ASP A 63 13.86 8.67 1.51
C ASP A 63 14.55 8.88 2.87
N ASN A 64 13.91 9.59 3.80
CA ASN A 64 14.44 9.86 5.15
C ASN A 64 13.90 8.89 6.22
N THR A 65 13.10 7.89 5.84
CA THR A 65 12.62 6.84 6.73
C THR A 65 13.23 5.47 6.36
N ASP A 66 12.90 4.44 7.11
CA ASP A 66 13.34 3.07 6.78
C ASP A 66 12.40 2.35 5.78
N PHE A 67 11.45 3.05 5.14
CA PHE A 67 10.46 2.48 4.22
C PHE A 67 11.07 1.53 3.18
N TRP A 68 12.22 1.91 2.61
CA TRP A 68 12.89 1.13 1.56
C TRP A 68 13.56 -0.14 2.07
N VAL A 69 13.81 -0.26 3.37
CA VAL A 69 14.56 -1.38 3.96
C VAL A 69 13.81 -2.13 5.04
N ALA A 70 12.70 -1.58 5.55
CA ALA A 70 11.86 -2.20 6.56
C ALA A 70 11.23 -3.51 6.06
N PRO A 71 10.95 -4.49 6.95
CA PRO A 71 10.12 -5.64 6.63
C PRO A 71 8.63 -5.24 6.62
N ALA A 72 7.80 -5.98 5.89
CA ALA A 72 6.35 -5.81 5.94
C ALA A 72 5.73 -6.43 7.20
N SER A 73 6.39 -7.45 7.78
CA SER A 73 5.93 -8.12 8.99
C SER A 73 7.08 -8.70 9.80
N THR A 74 6.78 -9.22 11.00
CA THR A 74 7.77 -9.94 11.81
C THR A 74 7.82 -11.44 11.52
N ARG A 75 6.76 -12.05 10.94
CA ARG A 75 6.61 -13.51 10.81
C ARG A 75 5.86 -13.96 9.56
N PHE A 76 5.12 -13.06 8.91
CA PHE A 76 4.26 -13.39 7.78
C PHE A 76 4.91 -12.93 6.46
N HIS A 77 4.11 -12.54 5.48
CA HIS A 77 4.59 -12.02 4.21
C HIS A 77 5.59 -10.87 4.39
N GLY A 78 6.54 -10.78 3.46
CA GLY A 78 7.51 -9.68 3.44
C GLY A 78 8.41 -9.57 4.68
N ASN A 79 8.65 -10.66 5.42
CA ASN A 79 9.45 -10.65 6.65
C ASN A 79 10.97 -10.68 6.35
N PHE A 80 11.41 -9.84 5.41
CA PHE A 80 12.78 -9.71 4.98
C PHE A 80 13.12 -8.24 4.68
N LYS A 81 14.40 -7.95 4.50
CA LYS A 81 14.85 -6.59 4.16
C LYS A 81 14.18 -6.13 2.86
N CYS A 82 13.67 -4.90 2.85
CA CYS A 82 12.87 -4.29 1.77
C CYS A 82 11.45 -4.89 1.60
N GLY A 83 10.99 -5.73 2.54
CA GLY A 83 9.69 -6.37 2.48
C GLY A 83 8.55 -5.39 2.43
N LEU A 84 8.61 -4.27 3.21
CA LEU A 84 7.58 -3.24 3.23
C LEU A 84 7.42 -2.56 1.85
N SER A 85 8.50 -2.09 1.28
CA SER A 85 8.45 -1.42 -0.02
C SER A 85 8.05 -2.36 -1.16
N LEU A 86 8.48 -3.63 -1.13
CA LEU A 86 8.05 -4.63 -2.09
C LEU A 86 6.56 -4.95 -1.95
N HIS A 87 6.08 -5.17 -0.71
CA HIS A 87 4.66 -5.39 -0.42
C HIS A 87 3.81 -4.22 -0.94
N THR A 88 4.18 -2.99 -0.59
CA THR A 88 3.47 -1.79 -1.05
C THR A 88 3.42 -1.69 -2.57
N LEU A 89 4.52 -2.04 -3.27
CA LEU A 89 4.54 -2.04 -4.73
C LEU A 89 3.64 -3.14 -5.32
N MET A 90 3.60 -4.32 -4.69
CA MET A 90 2.70 -5.40 -5.13
C MET A 90 1.24 -5.05 -4.88
N VAL A 91 0.91 -4.45 -3.72
CA VAL A 91 -0.43 -3.92 -3.45
C VAL A 91 -0.83 -2.89 -4.52
N THR A 92 0.06 -1.96 -4.84
CA THR A 92 -0.17 -0.97 -5.92
C THR A 92 -0.45 -1.66 -7.26
N LYS A 93 0.39 -2.60 -7.66
CA LYS A 93 0.23 -3.36 -8.91
C LYS A 93 -1.10 -4.13 -8.95
N GLN A 94 -1.47 -4.78 -7.87
CA GLN A 94 -2.74 -5.53 -7.79
C GLN A 94 -3.94 -4.59 -7.85
N ALA A 95 -3.92 -3.46 -7.10
CA ALA A 95 -4.98 -2.47 -7.16
C ALA A 95 -5.18 -1.91 -8.57
N LEU A 96 -4.09 -1.54 -9.25
CA LEU A 96 -4.15 -1.06 -10.63
C LEU A 96 -4.71 -2.13 -11.58
N THR A 97 -4.32 -3.40 -11.40
CA THR A 97 -4.82 -4.52 -12.21
C THR A 97 -6.32 -4.75 -12.02
N PHE A 98 -6.81 -4.64 -10.79
CA PHE A 98 -8.22 -4.84 -10.45
C PHE A 98 -9.08 -3.58 -10.61
N ALA A 99 -8.49 -2.40 -10.78
CA ALA A 99 -9.19 -1.13 -10.82
C ALA A 99 -10.33 -1.13 -11.83
N LYS A 100 -10.05 -1.47 -13.09
CA LYS A 100 -11.07 -1.41 -14.14
C LYS A 100 -12.27 -2.33 -13.88
N PRO A 101 -12.12 -3.65 -13.71
CA PRO A 101 -13.26 -4.53 -13.50
C PRO A 101 -14.04 -4.24 -12.22
N VAL A 102 -13.38 -3.81 -11.15
CA VAL A 102 -14.04 -3.46 -9.90
C VAL A 102 -14.82 -2.15 -10.03
N LEU A 103 -14.21 -1.11 -10.57
CA LEU A 103 -14.81 0.22 -10.64
C LEU A 103 -15.87 0.32 -11.74
N GLU A 104 -15.72 -0.34 -12.89
CA GLU A 104 -16.80 -0.40 -13.89
C GLU A 104 -18.06 -1.01 -13.28
N ASN A 105 -17.94 -2.13 -12.56
CA ASN A 105 -19.09 -2.73 -11.86
C ASN A 105 -19.69 -1.79 -10.81
N PHE A 106 -18.82 -1.12 -10.01
CA PHE A 106 -19.28 -0.21 -8.98
C PHE A 106 -20.06 0.97 -9.58
N PHE A 107 -19.55 1.61 -10.63
CA PHE A 107 -20.21 2.77 -11.24
C PHE A 107 -21.54 2.45 -11.95
N THR A 108 -21.81 1.17 -12.24
CA THR A 108 -23.14 0.72 -12.69
C THR A 108 -24.11 0.43 -11.54
N SER A 109 -23.62 0.44 -10.29
CA SER A 109 -24.46 0.17 -9.12
C SER A 109 -25.27 1.42 -8.70
N PRO A 110 -26.34 1.25 -7.90
CA PRO A 110 -27.12 2.39 -7.38
C PRO A 110 -26.31 3.41 -6.58
N ASN A 111 -25.16 3.01 -6.03
CA ASN A 111 -24.27 3.88 -5.25
C ASN A 111 -23.19 4.57 -6.09
N GLY A 112 -23.03 4.19 -7.36
CA GLY A 112 -21.94 4.64 -8.22
C GLY A 112 -21.89 6.15 -8.46
N GLU A 113 -23.04 6.83 -8.49
CA GLU A 113 -23.12 8.28 -8.69
C GLU A 113 -22.58 9.10 -7.50
N SER A 114 -22.51 8.50 -6.31
CA SER A 114 -22.13 9.19 -5.07
C SER A 114 -20.61 9.37 -4.92
N TYR A 115 -19.82 8.77 -5.79
CA TYR A 115 -18.37 8.73 -5.67
C TYR A 115 -17.68 9.34 -6.89
N ASN A 116 -16.62 10.13 -6.63
CA ASN A 116 -15.72 10.62 -7.64
C ASN A 116 -14.30 10.19 -7.26
N LEU A 117 -13.67 9.35 -8.08
CA LEU A 117 -12.41 8.68 -7.80
C LEU A 117 -11.40 8.97 -8.92
N THR A 118 -10.15 9.18 -8.55
CA THR A 118 -9.04 9.35 -9.49
C THR A 118 -8.00 8.23 -9.35
N ALA A 119 -7.16 8.03 -10.35
CA ALA A 119 -6.04 7.10 -10.26
C ALA A 119 -5.03 7.54 -9.17
N LYS A 120 -4.90 8.84 -8.91
CA LYS A 120 -4.14 9.37 -7.76
C LYS A 120 -4.67 8.85 -6.43
N ASP A 121 -6.00 8.77 -6.25
CA ASP A 121 -6.60 8.26 -5.01
C ASP A 121 -6.29 6.78 -4.81
N ILE A 122 -6.34 5.98 -5.88
CA ILE A 122 -5.95 4.56 -5.84
C ILE A 122 -4.48 4.45 -5.45
N PHE A 123 -3.59 5.16 -6.16
CA PHE A 123 -2.16 5.11 -5.93
C PHE A 123 -1.76 5.53 -4.50
N ILE A 124 -2.27 6.66 -4.01
CA ILE A 124 -1.96 7.17 -2.67
C ILE A 124 -2.51 6.24 -1.58
N SER A 125 -3.69 5.64 -1.78
CA SER A 125 -4.22 4.66 -0.83
C SER A 125 -3.31 3.43 -0.73
N CYS A 126 -2.83 2.93 -1.87
CA CYS A 126 -1.89 1.80 -1.90
C CYS A 126 -0.53 2.17 -1.31
N LEU A 127 0.02 3.34 -1.66
CA LEU A 127 1.32 3.78 -1.15
C LEU A 127 1.31 3.94 0.38
N ALA A 128 0.24 4.51 0.92
CA ALA A 128 0.18 4.91 2.32
C ALA A 128 -0.47 3.87 3.26
N HIS A 129 -1.06 2.76 2.76
CA HIS A 129 -1.84 1.85 3.61
C HIS A 129 -1.06 1.33 4.82
N ASP A 130 0.21 1.06 4.64
CA ASP A 130 1.11 0.48 5.64
C ASP A 130 2.23 1.43 6.12
N PHE A 131 2.07 2.73 5.99
CA PHE A 131 3.04 3.72 6.51
C PHE A 131 3.33 3.53 7.99
N CYS A 132 2.37 3.04 8.77
CA CYS A 132 2.52 2.72 10.20
C CYS A 132 3.65 1.71 10.49
N LYS A 133 4.08 0.93 9.52
CA LYS A 133 5.17 -0.05 9.63
C LYS A 133 6.55 0.60 9.50
N THR A 134 6.62 1.85 9.06
CA THR A 134 7.86 2.60 8.90
C THR A 134 8.45 2.99 10.26
N ASN A 135 9.74 2.74 10.45
CA ASN A 135 10.45 2.93 11.72
C ASN A 135 9.84 2.18 12.91
N PHE A 136 9.06 1.14 12.63
CA PHE A 136 8.29 0.37 13.62
C PHE A 136 9.00 -0.89 14.11
N TYR A 137 9.86 -1.47 13.29
CA TYR A 137 10.55 -2.71 13.62
C TYR A 137 12.01 -2.47 14.01
N GLY A 138 12.50 -3.32 14.93
CA GLY A 138 13.90 -3.49 15.25
C GLY A 138 14.42 -4.83 14.76
N VAL A 139 15.73 -4.95 14.59
CA VAL A 139 16.40 -6.20 14.18
C VAL A 139 17.11 -6.80 15.37
N GLU A 140 16.84 -8.09 15.64
CA GLU A 140 17.62 -8.95 16.55
C GLU A 140 18.29 -10.05 15.74
N TYR A 141 19.52 -10.40 16.11
CA TYR A 141 20.21 -11.54 15.52
C TYR A 141 20.09 -12.75 16.43
N ARG A 142 19.62 -13.88 15.86
CA ARG A 142 19.51 -15.15 16.57
C ARG A 142 20.37 -16.20 15.91
N ASN A 143 20.96 -17.09 16.74
CA ASN A 143 21.65 -18.25 16.21
C ASN A 143 20.60 -19.26 15.73
N THR A 144 20.74 -19.72 14.50
CA THR A 144 19.93 -20.78 13.90
C THR A 144 20.85 -21.71 13.10
N LYS A 145 20.35 -22.90 12.74
CA LYS A 145 21.12 -23.81 11.87
C LYS A 145 20.72 -23.61 10.42
N ASP A 146 21.71 -23.55 9.54
CA ASP A 146 21.50 -23.59 8.10
C ASP A 146 21.08 -25.01 7.63
N ILE A 147 20.84 -25.18 6.33
CA ILE A 147 20.45 -26.44 5.72
C ILE A 147 21.52 -27.55 5.91
N ASN A 148 22.78 -27.18 6.14
CA ASN A 148 23.92 -28.06 6.36
C ASN A 148 24.18 -28.35 7.85
N GLY A 149 23.34 -27.77 8.76
CA GLY A 149 23.47 -27.92 10.20
C GLY A 149 24.47 -26.99 10.88
N ASN A 150 25.10 -26.06 10.17
CA ASN A 150 26.03 -25.07 10.72
C ASN A 150 25.27 -23.95 11.44
N TRP A 151 25.82 -23.48 12.55
CA TRP A 151 25.27 -22.34 13.25
C TRP A 151 25.56 -21.04 12.48
N ILE A 152 24.49 -20.32 12.14
CA ILE A 152 24.55 -19.00 11.50
C ILE A 152 23.74 -17.99 12.32
N LYS A 153 24.10 -16.70 12.21
CA LYS A 153 23.31 -15.61 12.75
C LYS A 153 22.34 -15.12 11.69
N MET A 154 21.05 -15.23 11.98
CA MET A 154 20.00 -14.69 11.11
C MET A 154 19.30 -13.49 11.75
N PRO A 155 18.92 -12.47 10.96
CA PRO A 155 18.12 -11.38 11.45
C PRO A 155 16.69 -11.85 11.75
N PHE A 156 16.14 -11.38 12.86
CA PHE A 156 14.73 -11.50 13.23
C PHE A 156 14.18 -10.12 13.49
N TYR A 157 13.04 -9.84 12.94
CA TYR A 157 12.36 -8.58 13.14
C TYR A 157 11.41 -8.69 14.34
N LYS A 158 11.34 -7.60 15.12
CA LYS A 158 10.40 -7.46 16.23
C LYS A 158 9.87 -6.02 16.27
N THR A 159 8.68 -5.86 16.80
CA THR A 159 8.15 -4.53 17.11
C THR A 159 9.02 -3.86 18.16
N ARG A 160 9.33 -2.58 17.97
CA ARG A 160 10.05 -1.77 18.93
C ARG A 160 9.16 -1.44 20.14
N ASN A 161 9.71 -1.58 21.34
CA ASN A 161 8.95 -1.37 22.59
C ASN A 161 8.54 0.10 22.82
N ASP A 162 9.26 1.05 22.20
CA ASP A 162 8.99 2.49 22.28
C ASP A 162 7.91 2.96 21.27
N LYS A 163 7.41 2.05 20.43
CA LYS A 163 6.39 2.36 19.42
C LYS A 163 5.01 1.90 19.87
N ARG A 164 4.06 2.81 19.74
CA ARG A 164 2.62 2.56 19.87
C ARG A 164 1.95 3.11 18.64
N ASN A 165 0.90 2.45 18.18
CA ASN A 165 0.04 2.94 17.10
C ASN A 165 -1.43 2.92 17.54
N LEU A 166 -2.26 3.63 16.78
CA LEU A 166 -3.71 3.72 16.98
C LEU A 166 -4.50 2.65 16.19
N GLY A 167 -3.87 1.51 15.91
CA GLY A 167 -4.31 0.54 14.92
C GLY A 167 -3.63 0.80 13.58
N HIS A 168 -3.38 -0.25 12.78
CA HIS A 168 -2.58 -0.15 11.56
C HIS A 168 -3.07 0.95 10.61
N GLY A 169 -4.34 0.87 10.21
CA GLY A 169 -4.89 1.80 9.25
C GLY A 169 -4.97 3.23 9.77
N ASN A 170 -5.39 3.42 11.03
CA ASN A 170 -5.54 4.77 11.62
C ASN A 170 -4.18 5.46 11.77
N GLU A 171 -3.13 4.75 12.17
CA GLU A 171 -1.79 5.28 12.25
C GLU A 171 -1.26 5.68 10.87
N SER A 172 -1.48 4.85 9.86
CA SER A 172 -1.11 5.16 8.48
C SER A 172 -1.81 6.41 7.95
N VAL A 173 -3.09 6.60 8.28
CA VAL A 173 -3.84 7.83 7.98
C VAL A 173 -3.18 9.06 8.62
N LEU A 174 -2.83 8.99 9.90
CA LEU A 174 -2.17 10.11 10.58
C LEU A 174 -0.83 10.44 9.94
N MET A 175 -0.04 9.44 9.57
CA MET A 175 1.24 9.65 8.89
C MET A 175 1.05 10.27 7.51
N LEU A 176 0.06 9.83 6.71
CA LEU A 176 -0.26 10.47 5.44
C LEU A 176 -0.63 11.95 5.62
N LEU A 177 -1.47 12.27 6.61
CA LEU A 177 -1.88 13.65 6.90
C LEU A 177 -0.74 14.55 7.40
N GLN A 178 0.29 13.98 8.02
CA GLN A 178 1.51 14.72 8.37
C GLN A 178 2.36 15.04 7.13
N ILE A 179 2.35 14.18 6.12
CA ILE A 179 3.11 14.35 4.88
C ILE A 179 2.35 15.25 3.91
N ILE A 180 1.06 14.97 3.70
CA ILE A 180 0.18 15.70 2.77
C ILE A 180 -1.11 16.10 3.50
N PRO A 181 -1.12 17.24 4.20
CA PRO A 181 -2.30 17.69 4.97
C PRO A 181 -3.57 17.91 4.14
N SER A 182 -3.43 18.17 2.82
CA SER A 182 -4.56 18.37 1.91
C SER A 182 -5.51 17.17 1.87
N TYR A 183 -5.03 15.96 2.14
CA TYR A 183 -5.84 14.73 2.17
C TYR A 183 -6.88 14.68 3.30
N ILE A 184 -6.84 15.60 4.28
CA ILE A 184 -7.88 15.69 5.33
C ILE A 184 -9.30 15.81 4.74
N ASN A 185 -9.43 16.34 3.53
CA ASN A 185 -10.69 16.49 2.82
C ASN A 185 -11.05 15.28 1.94
N ASN A 186 -10.12 14.38 1.67
CA ASN A 186 -10.36 13.20 0.85
C ASN A 186 -10.77 12.00 1.71
N ARG A 187 -12.04 11.98 2.12
CA ARG A 187 -12.58 10.93 3.00
C ARG A 187 -12.48 9.53 2.43
N MET A 188 -12.55 9.38 1.11
CA MET A 188 -12.47 8.07 0.44
C MET A 188 -11.10 7.43 0.65
N VAL A 189 -10.04 8.19 0.44
CA VAL A 189 -8.65 7.73 0.65
C VAL A 189 -8.40 7.42 2.13
N LEU A 190 -8.80 8.33 3.03
CA LEU A 190 -8.60 8.13 4.47
C LEU A 190 -9.33 6.88 4.98
N GLU A 191 -10.57 6.66 4.52
CA GLU A 191 -11.36 5.49 4.88
C GLU A 191 -10.74 4.21 4.31
N ALA A 192 -10.28 4.21 3.05
CA ALA A 192 -9.64 3.05 2.44
C ALA A 192 -8.39 2.65 3.23
N ILE A 193 -7.50 3.59 3.54
CA ILE A 193 -6.30 3.33 4.35
C ILE A 193 -6.68 2.85 5.74
N SER A 194 -7.63 3.53 6.40
CA SER A 194 -8.06 3.17 7.76
C SER A 194 -8.67 1.76 7.85
N ARG A 195 -9.26 1.24 6.76
CA ARG A 195 -10.03 -0.02 6.75
C ARG A 195 -9.39 -1.11 5.87
N HIS A 196 -8.16 -0.93 5.39
CA HIS A 196 -7.51 -1.92 4.52
C HIS A 196 -7.35 -3.30 5.17
N MET A 197 -7.14 -3.35 6.49
CA MET A 197 -7.03 -4.61 7.26
C MET A 197 -8.35 -5.39 7.41
N GLY A 198 -9.45 -4.91 6.85
CA GLY A 198 -10.75 -5.57 6.95
C GLY A 198 -11.21 -5.72 8.42
N PHE A 199 -11.66 -6.94 8.78
CA PHE A 199 -12.15 -7.23 10.13
C PHE A 199 -11.07 -7.31 11.20
N SER A 200 -9.82 -7.49 10.83
CA SER A 200 -8.75 -7.83 11.80
C SER A 200 -8.41 -6.69 12.76
N ASP A 201 -8.64 -5.44 12.34
CA ASP A 201 -8.31 -4.23 13.11
C ASP A 201 -9.55 -3.53 13.73
N LEU A 202 -10.72 -4.18 13.64
CA LEU A 202 -11.98 -3.59 14.08
C LEU A 202 -12.38 -4.06 15.49
N SER A 203 -12.90 -3.13 16.29
CA SER A 203 -13.68 -3.44 17.48
C SER A 203 -15.00 -4.15 17.14
N ASP A 204 -15.61 -4.84 18.09
CA ASP A 204 -16.86 -5.54 17.84
C ASP A 204 -17.99 -4.59 17.43
N SER A 205 -18.01 -3.35 17.93
CA SER A 205 -18.98 -2.34 17.51
C SER A 205 -18.79 -1.88 16.08
N GLU A 206 -17.56 -1.78 15.60
CA GLU A 206 -17.25 -1.40 14.21
C GLU A 206 -17.61 -2.52 13.23
N LYS A 207 -17.50 -3.79 13.63
CA LYS A 207 -17.88 -4.94 12.80
C LYS A 207 -19.36 -4.91 12.40
N PHE A 208 -20.25 -4.44 13.29
CA PHE A 208 -21.67 -4.30 12.98
C PHE A 208 -21.97 -3.32 11.85
N ASN A 209 -21.13 -2.29 11.72
CA ASN A 209 -21.29 -1.24 10.70
C ASN A 209 -20.35 -1.41 9.52
N TYR A 210 -19.67 -2.55 9.44
CA TYR A 210 -18.63 -2.76 8.43
C TYR A 210 -19.13 -2.64 7.00
N SER A 211 -20.36 -3.06 6.73
CA SER A 211 -20.99 -2.91 5.42
C SER A 211 -21.05 -1.45 4.91
N ASN A 212 -21.05 -0.48 5.80
CA ASN A 212 -21.02 0.93 5.42
C ASN A 212 -19.66 1.30 4.78
N PHE A 213 -18.57 0.75 5.26
CA PHE A 213 -17.24 0.99 4.70
C PHE A 213 -17.08 0.36 3.31
N LEU A 214 -17.76 -0.78 3.06
CA LEU A 214 -17.74 -1.45 1.77
C LEU A 214 -18.53 -0.71 0.68
N GLN A 215 -19.28 0.33 1.03
CA GLN A 215 -19.87 1.23 0.04
C GLN A 215 -18.82 2.11 -0.65
N ASN A 216 -17.67 2.32 -0.03
CA ASN A 216 -16.52 2.97 -0.66
C ASN A 216 -15.77 1.95 -1.53
N PRO A 217 -15.77 2.09 -2.86
CA PRO A 217 -15.13 1.12 -3.76
C PRO A 217 -13.63 1.02 -3.56
N LEU A 218 -12.99 2.09 -3.06
CA LEU A 218 -11.57 2.12 -2.79
C LEU A 218 -11.19 1.25 -1.57
N VAL A 219 -12.08 1.10 -0.58
CA VAL A 219 -11.92 0.15 0.53
C VAL A 219 -11.88 -1.28 0.00
N VAL A 220 -12.84 -1.64 -0.87
CA VAL A 220 -12.92 -2.98 -1.46
C VAL A 220 -11.70 -3.27 -2.34
N LEU A 221 -11.32 -2.31 -3.18
CA LEU A 221 -10.18 -2.44 -4.08
C LEU A 221 -8.87 -2.61 -3.32
N LEU A 222 -8.65 -1.81 -2.28
CA LEU A 222 -7.41 -1.87 -1.49
C LEU A 222 -7.32 -3.17 -0.69
N GLN A 223 -8.42 -3.64 -0.08
CA GLN A 223 -8.44 -4.93 0.62
C GLN A 223 -8.15 -6.10 -0.32
N LEU A 224 -8.77 -6.13 -1.51
CA LEU A 224 -8.50 -7.15 -2.51
C LEU A 224 -7.04 -7.14 -2.96
N ALA A 225 -6.48 -5.95 -3.13
CA ALA A 225 -5.10 -5.78 -3.55
C ALA A 225 -4.10 -6.23 -2.47
N ASP A 226 -4.33 -5.85 -1.22
CA ASP A 226 -3.50 -6.21 -0.07
C ASP A 226 -3.51 -7.73 0.16
N GLU A 227 -4.69 -8.34 0.24
CA GLU A 227 -4.83 -9.79 0.42
C GLU A 227 -4.16 -10.58 -0.71
N THR A 228 -4.32 -10.15 -1.95
CA THR A 228 -3.69 -10.86 -3.08
C THR A 228 -2.18 -10.67 -3.11
N ALA A 229 -1.66 -9.49 -2.77
CA ALA A 229 -0.23 -9.26 -2.63
C ALA A 229 0.37 -10.16 -1.53
N ALA A 230 -0.25 -10.18 -0.37
CA ALA A 230 0.21 -10.96 0.77
C ALA A 230 0.14 -12.48 0.54
N GLN A 231 -0.99 -12.99 0.03
CA GLN A 231 -1.26 -14.44 -0.02
C GLN A 231 -0.74 -15.10 -1.31
N TRP A 232 -0.77 -14.39 -2.44
CA TRP A 232 -0.37 -14.99 -3.72
C TRP A 232 1.11 -14.77 -4.05
N PHE A 233 1.66 -13.64 -3.62
CA PHE A 233 3.05 -13.26 -3.92
C PHE A 233 3.97 -13.32 -2.71
N ASN A 234 3.43 -13.56 -1.51
CA ASN A 234 4.18 -13.62 -0.25
C ASN A 234 5.05 -12.37 0.01
N CYS A 235 4.56 -11.23 -0.47
CA CYS A 235 5.21 -9.94 -0.29
C CYS A 235 4.51 -9.14 0.81
#